data_3da828d030a10b9ebab07821554780ba
#
_entry.id   3da828d030a10b9ebab07821554780ba
#
_cell.length_a   1.000
_cell.length_b   1.000
_cell.length_c   1.000
_cell.angle_alpha   90.00
_cell.angle_beta   90.00
_cell.angle_gamma   90.00
#
_symmetry.space_group_name_H-M   'P 1'
#
loop_
_entity.id
_entity.type
_entity.pdbx_description
1 polymer ?
#
loop_
_entity_poly.entity_id
_entity_poly.type
_entity_poly.pdbx_seq_one_letter_code
_entity_poly.pdbx_strand_id
1 'polypeptide(L)'
;MPTTAQTSPLTFDCETGNYHTFCPISCVAWLYQKIEDSFFLVIGTKTCGYFLQNAMGVMIFAEPRYAMAELEEGDISAQLNDYEELKRLCLQIKRDRNPSVIVWIGTCTTEIIKMDLEGLAPKLEAEIGIPIVVARANGLDYAFTQGEDTVLAAMAQRCPESLPTREKAE
;
A
#
# COMPACT_ATOMS: atom_id res chain seq x y z
N MET A 1 -52.20 -28.29 -8.24
CA MET A 1 -51.65 -26.97 -8.47
C MET A 1 -50.14 -27.11 -8.43
N PRO A 2 -49.40 -26.88 -9.50
CA PRO A 2 -47.95 -26.98 -9.49
C PRO A 2 -47.36 -25.69 -8.95
N THR A 3 -46.56 -25.84 -7.90
CA THR A 3 -45.76 -24.77 -7.30
C THR A 3 -44.66 -24.39 -8.27
N THR A 4 -44.77 -23.22 -8.87
CA THR A 4 -43.69 -22.62 -9.66
C THR A 4 -42.50 -22.33 -8.73
N ALA A 5 -41.47 -23.14 -8.83
CA ALA A 5 -40.17 -22.78 -8.26
C ALA A 5 -39.69 -21.51 -8.95
N GLN A 6 -39.67 -20.42 -8.23
CA GLN A 6 -38.96 -19.22 -8.64
C GLN A 6 -37.48 -19.55 -8.64
N THR A 7 -36.92 -19.85 -9.79
CA THR A 7 -35.48 -19.80 -10.02
C THR A 7 -35.06 -18.35 -9.93
N SER A 8 -34.55 -17.94 -8.78
CA SER A 8 -33.79 -16.71 -8.69
C SER A 8 -32.66 -16.76 -9.75
N PRO A 9 -32.45 -15.74 -10.55
CA PRO A 9 -31.32 -15.73 -11.46
C PRO A 9 -30.07 -15.91 -10.60
N LEU A 10 -29.27 -16.93 -10.93
CA LEU A 10 -27.91 -17.05 -10.41
C LEU A 10 -27.14 -15.84 -10.93
N THR A 11 -27.19 -14.77 -10.19
CA THR A 11 -26.23 -13.70 -10.29
C THR A 11 -24.90 -14.28 -9.80
N PHE A 12 -24.08 -14.76 -10.70
CA PHE A 12 -22.68 -14.97 -10.42
C PHE A 12 -22.07 -13.61 -10.21
N ASP A 13 -22.07 -13.19 -8.96
CA ASP A 13 -21.25 -12.09 -8.51
C ASP A 13 -19.81 -12.62 -8.47
N CYS A 14 -19.16 -12.67 -9.66
CA CYS A 14 -17.79 -13.11 -9.80
C CYS A 14 -16.85 -12.27 -8.95
N GLU A 15 -17.24 -11.04 -8.66
CA GLU A 15 -16.48 -10.15 -7.79
C GLU A 15 -16.59 -10.53 -6.31
N THR A 16 -17.75 -10.98 -5.85
CA THR A 16 -17.90 -11.45 -4.46
C THR A 16 -17.07 -12.68 -4.15
N GLY A 17 -16.86 -13.57 -5.11
CA GLY A 17 -15.99 -14.74 -4.93
C GLY A 17 -14.50 -14.39 -4.79
N ASN A 18 -14.03 -13.42 -5.55
CA ASN A 18 -12.64 -12.93 -5.52
C ASN A 18 -12.39 -11.92 -4.39
N TYR A 19 -13.43 -11.29 -3.91
CA TYR A 19 -13.41 -10.25 -2.90
C TYR A 19 -12.80 -10.69 -1.56
N HIS A 20 -13.03 -11.95 -1.20
CA HIS A 20 -12.51 -12.54 0.03
C HIS A 20 -11.27 -13.43 -0.18
N THR A 21 -10.89 -13.68 -1.42
CA THR A 21 -9.82 -14.63 -1.74
C THR A 21 -8.46 -13.95 -1.85
N PHE A 22 -8.44 -12.68 -2.26
CA PHE A 22 -7.21 -11.92 -2.47
C PHE A 22 -7.09 -10.74 -1.52
N CYS A 23 -5.90 -10.58 -0.96
CA CYS A 23 -5.59 -9.45 -0.12
C CYS A 23 -5.49 -8.15 -0.95
N PRO A 24 -6.03 -7.02 -0.48
CA PRO A 24 -5.91 -5.71 -1.13
C PRO A 24 -4.48 -5.30 -1.45
N ILE A 25 -3.51 -5.77 -0.68
CA ILE A 25 -2.08 -5.51 -0.92
C ILE A 25 -1.60 -6.03 -2.28
N SER A 26 -2.24 -7.06 -2.81
CA SER A 26 -1.88 -7.59 -4.13
C SER A 26 -2.20 -6.61 -5.26
N CYS A 27 -3.23 -5.78 -5.11
CA CYS A 27 -3.54 -4.71 -6.06
C CYS A 27 -2.49 -3.60 -6.02
N VAL A 28 -1.93 -3.32 -4.85
CA VAL A 28 -0.89 -2.30 -4.69
C VAL A 28 0.38 -2.68 -5.43
N ALA A 29 0.64 -3.97 -5.60
CA ALA A 29 1.82 -4.48 -6.31
C ALA A 29 1.98 -3.94 -7.75
N TRP A 30 0.88 -3.54 -8.39
CA TRP A 30 0.92 -3.00 -9.74
C TRP A 30 1.22 -1.51 -9.79
N LEU A 31 0.95 -0.78 -8.73
CA LEU A 31 1.02 0.68 -8.71
C LEU A 31 2.44 1.20 -8.82
N TYR A 32 3.41 0.53 -8.22
CA TYR A 32 4.79 1.00 -8.27
C TYR A 32 5.36 1.06 -9.70
N GLN A 33 4.80 0.27 -10.62
CA GLN A 33 5.19 0.33 -12.04
C GLN A 33 4.56 1.51 -12.77
N LYS A 34 3.35 1.89 -12.34
CA LYS A 34 2.57 2.96 -12.98
C LYS A 34 2.97 4.35 -12.49
N ILE A 35 3.46 4.44 -11.25
CA ILE A 35 3.85 5.71 -10.63
C ILE A 35 5.36 5.79 -10.64
N GLU A 36 5.88 6.50 -11.63
CA GLU A 36 7.31 6.73 -11.75
C GLU A 36 7.82 7.55 -10.55
N ASP A 37 9.09 7.35 -10.22
CA ASP A 37 9.79 8.08 -9.17
C ASP A 37 9.20 7.94 -7.76
N SER A 38 8.43 6.88 -7.53
CA SER A 38 7.90 6.49 -6.24
C SER A 38 8.62 5.25 -5.70
N PHE A 39 8.67 5.12 -4.39
CA PHE A 39 9.13 3.92 -3.72
C PHE A 39 8.10 3.44 -2.70
N PHE A 40 7.70 2.18 -2.77
CA PHE A 40 6.69 1.60 -1.91
C PHE A 40 7.33 0.81 -0.77
N LEU A 41 7.06 1.23 0.47
CA LEU A 41 7.47 0.52 1.67
C LEU A 41 6.25 -0.14 2.31
N VAL A 42 6.17 -1.46 2.22
CA VAL A 42 5.09 -2.24 2.80
C VAL A 42 5.45 -2.61 4.23
N ILE A 43 4.57 -2.28 5.17
CA ILE A 43 4.78 -2.51 6.60
C ILE A 43 3.87 -3.65 7.05
N GLY A 44 4.45 -4.79 7.40
CA GLY A 44 3.68 -5.98 7.74
C GLY A 44 4.54 -7.18 8.12
N THR A 45 3.93 -8.35 8.21
CA THR A 45 4.61 -9.60 8.52
C THR A 45 5.20 -10.27 7.27
N LYS A 46 6.04 -11.28 7.47
CA LYS A 46 6.59 -12.13 6.40
C LYS A 46 5.53 -12.70 5.47
N THR A 47 4.36 -13.02 6.00
CA THR A 47 3.23 -13.53 5.21
C THR A 47 2.76 -12.51 4.18
N CYS A 48 2.68 -11.22 4.55
CA CYS A 48 2.36 -10.14 3.62
C CYS A 48 3.43 -10.03 2.51
N GLY A 49 4.71 -10.17 2.89
CA GLY A 49 5.83 -10.18 1.94
C GLY A 49 5.74 -11.33 0.94
N TYR A 50 5.37 -12.51 1.39
CA TYR A 50 5.20 -13.67 0.54
C TYR A 50 4.09 -13.47 -0.51
N PHE A 51 2.93 -12.96 -0.11
CA PHE A 51 1.84 -12.65 -1.05
C PHE A 51 2.24 -11.56 -2.05
N LEU A 52 2.93 -10.54 -1.60
CA LEU A 52 3.42 -9.48 -2.46
C LEU A 52 4.43 -10.01 -3.47
N GLN A 53 5.38 -10.82 -3.04
CA GLN A 53 6.38 -11.43 -3.92
C GLN A 53 5.74 -12.35 -4.97
N ASN A 54 4.73 -13.13 -4.59
CA ASN A 54 3.99 -13.97 -5.53
C ASN A 54 3.25 -13.13 -6.58
N ALA A 55 2.58 -12.05 -6.17
CA ALA A 55 1.92 -11.13 -7.08
C ALA A 55 2.93 -10.47 -8.04
N MET A 56 4.14 -10.16 -7.54
CA MET A 56 5.21 -9.55 -8.32
C MET A 56 6.06 -10.55 -9.11
N GLY A 57 6.02 -11.83 -8.77
CA GLY A 57 6.78 -12.88 -9.47
C GLY A 57 6.47 -12.98 -10.96
N VAL A 58 5.31 -12.49 -11.36
CA VAL A 58 4.90 -12.36 -12.77
C VAL A 58 5.55 -11.15 -13.45
N MET A 59 6.12 -10.22 -12.66
CA MET A 59 6.66 -8.94 -13.12
C MET A 59 8.19 -8.86 -13.00
N ILE A 60 8.87 -9.98 -13.20
CA ILE A 60 10.32 -10.18 -13.03
C ILE A 60 11.18 -9.17 -13.81
N PHE A 61 10.62 -8.54 -14.84
CA PHE A 61 11.35 -7.62 -15.72
C PHE A 61 11.30 -6.15 -15.28
N ALA A 62 10.55 -5.83 -14.22
CA ALA A 62 10.46 -4.47 -13.73
C ALA A 62 11.50 -4.21 -12.64
N GLU A 63 12.07 -3.02 -12.64
CA GLU A 63 12.97 -2.59 -11.58
C GLU A 63 12.21 -2.54 -10.24
N PRO A 64 12.68 -3.25 -9.20
CA PRO A 64 11.99 -3.25 -7.92
C PRO A 64 12.09 -1.87 -7.24
N ARG A 65 10.95 -1.22 -7.03
CA ARG A 65 10.82 0.04 -6.31
C ARG A 65 9.95 -0.15 -5.07
N TYR A 66 10.14 -1.27 -4.41
CA TYR A 66 9.45 -1.61 -3.17
C TYR A 66 10.40 -2.29 -2.20
N ALA A 67 10.08 -2.21 -0.92
CA ALA A 67 10.69 -2.96 0.16
C ALA A 67 9.64 -3.38 1.19
N MET A 68 9.98 -4.36 2.01
CA MET A 68 9.20 -4.77 3.17
C MET A 68 9.89 -4.27 4.44
N ALA A 69 9.12 -3.61 5.30
CA ALA A 69 9.44 -3.47 6.71
C ALA A 69 8.75 -4.62 7.44
N GLU A 70 9.51 -5.65 7.79
CA GLU A 70 8.98 -6.82 8.48
C GLU A 70 8.84 -6.52 9.98
N LEU A 71 7.61 -6.68 10.48
CA LEU A 71 7.31 -6.64 11.91
C LEU A 71 7.45 -8.07 12.46
N GLU A 72 8.26 -8.26 13.49
CA GLU A 72 8.40 -9.57 14.11
C GLU A 72 7.14 -9.95 14.90
N GLU A 73 6.66 -11.18 14.65
CA GLU A 73 5.53 -11.75 15.36
C GLU A 73 5.94 -12.01 16.82
N GLY A 74 5.32 -11.30 17.75
CA GLY A 74 5.51 -11.51 19.21
C GLY A 74 6.17 -10.38 19.97
N ASP A 75 6.65 -9.37 19.30
CA ASP A 75 7.26 -8.23 19.99
C ASP A 75 6.23 -7.12 20.24
N ILE A 76 5.56 -7.20 21.41
CA ILE A 76 4.64 -6.14 21.86
C ILE A 76 5.43 -4.84 22.14
N SER A 77 6.74 -4.92 22.31
CA SER A 77 7.65 -3.79 22.44
C SER A 77 8.05 -3.18 21.08
N ALA A 78 7.61 -3.76 19.97
CA ALA A 78 7.90 -3.34 18.62
C ALA A 78 7.57 -1.86 18.34
N GLN A 79 6.55 -1.30 19.00
CA GLN A 79 6.16 0.10 18.78
C GLN A 79 7.30 1.12 19.01
N LEU A 80 8.25 0.84 19.88
CA LEU A 80 9.39 1.72 20.13
C LEU A 80 10.56 1.47 19.18
N ASN A 81 10.74 0.22 18.75
CA ASN A 81 11.79 -0.17 17.80
C ASN A 81 11.40 0.14 16.36
N ASP A 82 10.10 0.16 16.05
CA ASP A 82 9.58 0.35 14.71
C ASP A 82 9.95 1.70 14.10
N TYR A 83 10.00 2.79 14.91
CA TYR A 83 10.39 4.10 14.39
C TYR A 83 11.85 4.13 13.89
N GLU A 84 12.77 3.61 14.64
CA GLU A 84 14.20 3.59 14.27
C GLU A 84 14.44 2.67 13.07
N GLU A 85 13.73 1.56 13.00
CA GLU A 85 13.84 0.66 11.85
C GLU A 85 13.23 1.27 10.59
N LEU A 86 12.05 1.89 10.68
CA LEU A 86 11.45 2.63 9.58
C LEU A 86 12.35 3.78 9.11
N LYS A 87 12.95 4.51 10.05
CA LYS A 87 13.91 5.56 9.74
C LYS A 87 15.11 5.02 9.00
N ARG A 88 15.71 3.93 9.50
CA ARG A 88 16.85 3.27 8.88
C ARG A 88 16.52 2.86 7.43
N LEU A 89 15.37 2.23 7.21
CA LEU A 89 14.92 1.80 5.90
C LEU A 89 14.68 2.99 4.96
N CYS A 90 13.99 4.03 5.42
CA CYS A 90 13.74 5.21 4.61
C CYS A 90 15.02 5.96 4.25
N LEU A 91 15.99 6.05 5.16
CA LEU A 91 17.30 6.63 4.86
C LEU A 91 18.07 5.78 3.85
N GLN A 92 17.95 4.46 3.92
CA GLN A 92 18.54 3.57 2.94
C GLN A 92 17.88 3.75 1.56
N ILE A 93 16.55 3.80 1.50
CA ILE A 93 15.79 4.07 0.27
C ILE A 93 16.22 5.40 -0.35
N LYS A 94 16.32 6.46 0.47
CA LYS A 94 16.80 7.77 0.01
C LYS A 94 18.19 7.68 -0.60
N ARG A 95 19.13 7.03 0.06
CA ARG A 95 20.51 6.90 -0.41
C ARG A 95 20.63 6.09 -1.69
N ASP A 96 19.88 4.98 -1.77
CA ASP A 96 20.05 4.00 -2.83
C ASP A 96 19.20 4.30 -4.06
N ARG A 97 18.06 4.97 -3.90
CA ARG A 97 17.06 5.23 -4.95
C ARG A 97 16.66 6.68 -5.12
N ASN A 98 16.75 7.48 -4.07
CA ASN A 98 16.36 8.90 -4.02
C ASN A 98 15.02 9.21 -4.72
N PRO A 99 13.93 8.53 -4.34
CA PRO A 99 12.63 8.74 -4.96
C PRO A 99 12.04 10.12 -4.60
N SER A 100 11.12 10.62 -5.42
CA SER A 100 10.39 11.86 -5.12
C SER A 100 9.34 11.68 -4.02
N VAL A 101 8.89 10.46 -3.78
CA VAL A 101 7.91 10.12 -2.73
C VAL A 101 8.13 8.70 -2.23
N ILE A 102 7.98 8.51 -0.92
CA ILE A 102 7.92 7.19 -0.30
C ILE A 102 6.46 6.93 0.10
N VAL A 103 5.90 5.82 -0.35
CA VAL A 103 4.54 5.41 0.00
C VAL A 103 4.60 4.29 1.02
N TRP A 104 4.12 4.55 2.22
CA TRP A 104 3.96 3.54 3.26
C TRP A 104 2.64 2.82 3.11
N ILE A 105 2.70 1.51 2.99
CA ILE A 105 1.51 0.67 2.85
C ILE A 105 1.30 -0.09 4.16
N GLY A 106 0.28 0.32 4.91
CA GLY A 106 -0.16 -0.38 6.11
C GLY A 106 -0.93 -1.65 5.75
N THR A 107 -0.58 -2.77 6.39
CA THR A 107 -1.23 -4.07 6.24
C THR A 107 -2.17 -4.38 7.40
N CYS A 108 -2.82 -5.55 7.41
CA CYS A 108 -3.65 -6.02 8.53
C CYS A 108 -2.88 -5.99 9.86
N THR A 109 -1.60 -6.30 9.84
CA THR A 109 -0.77 -6.32 11.05
C THR A 109 -0.69 -4.93 11.68
N THR A 110 -0.46 -3.88 10.89
CA THR A 110 -0.41 -2.50 11.41
C THR A 110 -1.74 -2.06 12.02
N GLU A 111 -2.87 -2.56 11.49
CA GLU A 111 -4.20 -2.30 12.04
C GLU A 111 -4.42 -3.03 13.37
N ILE A 112 -4.01 -4.31 13.44
CA ILE A 112 -4.19 -5.13 14.65
C ILE A 112 -3.39 -4.57 15.81
N ILE A 113 -2.13 -4.17 15.58
CA ILE A 113 -1.26 -3.60 16.61
C ILE A 113 -1.49 -2.10 16.84
N LYS A 114 -2.42 -1.49 16.09
CA LYS A 114 -2.72 -0.05 16.17
C LYS A 114 -1.52 0.85 15.97
N MET A 115 -0.70 0.52 15.00
CA MET A 115 0.49 1.32 14.67
C MET A 115 0.09 2.68 14.10
N ASP A 116 0.57 3.75 14.71
CA ASP A 116 0.27 5.14 14.31
C ASP A 116 1.18 5.62 13.16
N LEU A 117 0.95 5.07 11.98
CA LEU A 117 1.73 5.43 10.79
C LEU A 117 1.56 6.90 10.42
N GLU A 118 0.35 7.45 10.57
CA GLU A 118 0.03 8.84 10.27
C GLU A 118 0.73 9.81 11.21
N GLY A 119 0.93 9.44 12.47
CA GLY A 119 1.69 10.23 13.43
C GLY A 119 3.20 10.12 13.25
N LEU A 120 3.69 8.99 12.75
CA LEU A 120 5.11 8.76 12.49
C LEU A 120 5.60 9.38 11.19
N ALA A 121 4.80 9.33 10.14
CA ALA A 121 5.19 9.77 8.80
C ALA A 121 5.65 11.25 8.74
N PRO A 122 4.94 12.23 9.32
CA PRO A 122 5.38 13.62 9.27
C PRO A 122 6.71 13.87 9.98
N LYS A 123 6.98 13.14 11.07
CA LYS A 123 8.24 13.26 11.81
C LYS A 123 9.39 12.77 10.95
N LEU A 124 9.20 11.63 10.32
CA LEU A 124 10.22 11.02 9.49
C LEU A 124 10.43 11.80 8.19
N GLU A 125 9.36 12.30 7.58
CA GLU A 125 9.41 13.20 6.42
C GLU A 125 10.29 14.43 6.69
N ALA A 126 10.12 15.05 7.87
CA ALA A 126 10.93 16.21 8.26
C ALA A 126 12.43 15.86 8.40
N GLU A 127 12.76 14.66 8.88
CA GLU A 127 14.14 14.22 9.03
C GLU A 127 14.78 13.81 7.70
N ILE A 128 14.01 13.16 6.84
CA ILE A 128 14.52 12.59 5.58
C ILE A 128 14.49 13.62 4.46
N GLY A 129 13.50 14.53 4.46
CA GLY A 129 13.30 15.52 3.40
C GLY A 129 12.71 14.94 2.12
N ILE A 130 12.03 13.79 2.21
CA ILE A 130 11.26 13.18 1.12
C ILE A 130 9.83 13.04 1.62
N PRO A 131 8.81 13.45 0.85
CA PRO A 131 7.40 13.26 1.22
C PRO A 131 7.07 11.79 1.50
N ILE A 132 6.34 11.55 2.59
CA ILE A 132 5.87 10.21 2.97
C ILE A 132 4.34 10.21 2.92
N VAL A 133 3.79 9.36 2.08
CA VAL A 133 2.36 9.14 1.96
C VAL A 133 1.99 7.86 2.70
N VAL A 134 1.02 7.91 3.59
CA VAL A 134 0.51 6.73 4.28
C VAL A 134 -0.76 6.28 3.58
N ALA A 135 -0.80 5.01 3.18
CA ALA A 135 -1.97 4.36 2.64
C ALA A 135 -2.20 3.03 3.36
N ARG A 136 -3.45 2.65 3.52
CA ARG A 136 -3.84 1.41 4.18
C ARG A 136 -4.45 0.46 3.16
N ALA A 137 -3.83 -0.69 2.97
CA ALA A 137 -4.29 -1.74 2.07
C ALA A 137 -4.48 -3.05 2.86
N ASN A 138 -5.24 -2.96 3.95
CA ASN A 138 -5.48 -4.09 4.82
C ASN A 138 -6.77 -4.84 4.42
N GLY A 139 -6.75 -6.16 4.58
CA GLY A 139 -7.89 -7.02 4.26
C GLY A 139 -8.96 -7.08 5.35
N LEU A 140 -8.86 -6.28 6.43
CA LEU A 140 -9.85 -6.18 7.48
C LEU A 140 -10.96 -5.19 7.10
N ASP A 141 -10.58 -4.07 6.49
CA ASP A 141 -11.47 -2.96 6.19
C ASP A 141 -11.75 -2.83 4.69
N TYR A 142 -10.86 -3.34 3.84
CA TYR A 142 -10.89 -3.12 2.39
C TYR A 142 -11.02 -4.43 1.62
N ALA A 143 -11.74 -4.34 0.53
CA ALA A 143 -11.81 -5.38 -0.47
C ALA A 143 -10.59 -5.34 -1.39
N PHE A 144 -10.40 -6.43 -2.14
CA PHE A 144 -9.29 -6.58 -3.08
C PHE A 144 -9.11 -5.36 -3.99
N THR A 145 -10.16 -4.94 -4.68
CA THR A 145 -10.12 -3.82 -5.62
C THR A 145 -9.91 -2.45 -4.97
N GLN A 146 -10.24 -2.32 -3.71
CA GLN A 146 -10.08 -1.06 -2.96
C GLN A 146 -8.63 -0.78 -2.55
N GLY A 147 -7.75 -1.78 -2.61
CA GLY A 147 -6.33 -1.59 -2.27
C GLY A 147 -5.64 -0.57 -3.17
N GLU A 148 -5.90 -0.59 -4.47
CA GLU A 148 -5.37 0.40 -5.42
C GLU A 148 -5.98 1.79 -5.17
N ASP A 149 -7.28 1.85 -4.97
CA ASP A 149 -8.00 3.11 -4.77
C ASP A 149 -7.54 3.84 -3.52
N THR A 150 -7.30 3.13 -2.41
CA THR A 150 -6.82 3.75 -1.16
C THR A 150 -5.43 4.36 -1.32
N VAL A 151 -4.54 3.72 -2.05
CA VAL A 151 -3.20 4.26 -2.31
C VAL A 151 -3.28 5.49 -3.20
N LEU A 152 -4.04 5.42 -4.30
CA LEU A 152 -4.22 6.55 -5.21
C LEU A 152 -4.89 7.74 -4.52
N ALA A 153 -5.90 7.50 -3.69
CA ALA A 153 -6.55 8.55 -2.91
C ALA A 153 -5.60 9.21 -1.91
N ALA A 154 -4.81 8.42 -1.18
CA ALA A 154 -3.81 8.95 -0.25
C ALA A 154 -2.74 9.80 -0.96
N MET A 155 -2.28 9.36 -2.12
CA MET A 155 -1.33 10.12 -2.93
C MET A 155 -1.96 11.40 -3.47
N ALA A 156 -3.21 11.35 -3.96
CA ALA A 156 -3.92 12.52 -4.47
C ALA A 156 -4.09 13.61 -3.41
N GLN A 157 -4.35 13.23 -2.15
CA GLN A 157 -4.47 14.18 -1.03
C GLN A 157 -3.14 14.91 -0.73
N ARG A 158 -2.02 14.32 -1.08
CA ARG A 158 -0.68 14.91 -0.88
C ARG A 158 -0.14 15.61 -2.10
N CYS A 159 -0.81 15.49 -3.24
CA CYS A 159 -0.41 16.24 -4.43
C CYS A 159 -0.54 17.74 -4.17
N PRO A 160 0.46 18.55 -4.54
CA PRO A 160 0.31 20.00 -4.52
C PRO A 160 -0.83 20.40 -5.46
N GLU A 161 -1.55 21.46 -5.11
CA GLU A 161 -2.55 22.06 -6.00
C GLU A 161 -1.92 22.28 -7.37
N SER A 162 -2.64 21.93 -8.43
CA SER A 162 -2.14 22.12 -9.79
C SER A 162 -1.77 23.58 -9.98
N LEU A 163 -0.52 23.85 -10.35
CA LEU A 163 -0.11 25.18 -10.79
C LEU A 163 -1.09 25.63 -11.88
N PRO A 164 -1.53 26.91 -11.87
CA PRO A 164 -2.40 27.43 -12.90
C PRO A 164 -1.79 27.07 -14.26
N THR A 165 -2.61 26.53 -15.14
CA THR A 165 -2.22 26.07 -16.46
C THR A 165 -1.34 27.14 -17.09
N ARG A 166 -0.11 26.81 -17.43
CA ARG A 166 0.73 27.70 -18.24
C ARG A 166 -0.11 28.04 -19.46
N GLU A 167 -0.47 29.32 -19.59
CA GLU A 167 -1.03 29.83 -20.84
C GLU A 167 -0.10 29.34 -21.94
N LYS A 168 -0.66 28.63 -22.90
CA LYS A 168 0.10 28.21 -24.08
C LYS A 168 0.67 29.48 -24.66
N ALA A 169 1.98 29.65 -24.57
CA ALA A 169 2.67 30.64 -25.37
C ALA A 169 2.36 30.29 -26.83
N GLU A 170 1.65 31.19 -27.50
CA GLU A 170 1.45 31.16 -28.94
C GLU A 170 2.80 31.28 -29.68
#